data_88127d7c25b37a78ce97907a0ff62348
#
_entry.id   88127d7c25b37a78ce97907a0ff62348
#
_cell.length_a   1.000
_cell.length_b   1.000
_cell.length_c   1.000
_cell.angle_alpha   90.00
_cell.angle_beta   90.00
_cell.angle_gamma   90.00
#
_symmetry.space_group_name_H-M   'P 1'
#
loop_
_entity.id
_entity.type
_entity.pdbx_description
1 polymer ?
#
loop_
_entity_poly.entity_id
_entity_poly.type
_entity_poly.pdbx_seq_one_letter_code
_entity_poly.pdbx_strand_id
1 'polypeptide(L)'
;MRFRAAPVALALLVAAASVRAQSTMMMMPEGSKDLYVGVVLADVAASEGSSARRLVAVPTASGLWSNGVFARIGAVGWDATDDPTMDYGPIVTYGIRSKRSDDAGHESSLDIEGGGFWNFMFTREVQFGSQLLYGGGADGQGLQLRLGADVSYRLGSHDSLTLSPGVTLADGSFMRSTYGITAAQAKLDGVPAYDAKAGVRNVHLDIDWNSELSTKFTLDTGVSLSRLAGSAAHSPLIARRDDATLFLALTYHL
;
A
#
# COMPACT_ATOMS: atom_id res chain seq x y z
N MET A 1 -24.24 -2.48 24.68
CA MET A 1 -23.50 -1.80 23.63
C MET A 1 -22.17 -2.55 23.42
N ARG A 2 -22.08 -3.40 22.40
CA ARG A 2 -20.81 -4.11 22.09
C ARG A 2 -20.12 -3.29 21.01
N PHE A 3 -19.00 -2.66 21.34
CA PHE A 3 -18.09 -2.03 20.37
C PHE A 3 -17.50 -3.15 19.48
N ARG A 4 -18.04 -3.33 18.29
CA ARG A 4 -17.44 -4.16 17.27
C ARG A 4 -16.35 -3.32 16.59
N ALA A 5 -15.09 -3.63 16.84
CA ALA A 5 -13.97 -3.06 16.13
C ALA A 5 -14.04 -3.55 14.67
N ALA A 6 -14.33 -2.62 13.75
CA ALA A 6 -14.31 -2.90 12.32
C ALA A 6 -12.86 -2.83 11.80
N PRO A 7 -12.46 -3.72 10.89
CA PRO A 7 -11.09 -3.83 10.40
C PRO A 7 -10.64 -2.68 9.52
N VAL A 8 -9.39 -2.28 9.67
CA VAL A 8 -8.76 -1.18 8.94
C VAL A 8 -8.12 -1.72 7.65
N ALA A 9 -8.49 -1.19 6.51
CA ALA A 9 -7.72 -1.36 5.28
C ALA A 9 -6.45 -0.49 5.37
N LEU A 10 -5.38 -1.05 5.94
CA LEU A 10 -4.08 -0.37 6.12
C LEU A 10 -3.18 -0.48 4.87
N ALA A 11 -3.69 -1.07 3.78
CA ALA A 11 -2.90 -1.41 2.61
C ALA A 11 -2.48 -0.20 1.74
N LEU A 12 -3.04 1.00 1.96
CA LEU A 12 -2.84 2.16 1.09
C LEU A 12 -1.68 3.09 1.48
N LEU A 13 -1.07 2.93 2.64
CA LEU A 13 0.01 3.80 3.13
C LEU A 13 1.42 3.36 2.71
N VAL A 14 1.56 2.38 1.83
CA VAL A 14 2.85 1.77 1.49
C VAL A 14 3.64 2.54 0.43
N ALA A 15 2.99 3.38 -0.38
CA ALA A 15 3.62 4.01 -1.53
C ALA A 15 4.51 5.22 -1.20
N ALA A 16 4.15 6.03 -0.21
CA ALA A 16 4.75 7.35 0.00
C ALA A 16 6.18 7.38 0.57
N ALA A 17 6.69 6.28 1.11
CA ALA A 17 8.02 6.26 1.74
C ALA A 17 9.17 5.84 0.80
N SER A 18 8.89 5.54 -0.47
CA SER A 18 9.82 4.80 -1.35
C SER A 18 11.00 5.63 -1.87
N VAL A 19 10.79 6.91 -2.16
CA VAL A 19 11.76 7.70 -2.96
C VAL A 19 13.01 8.14 -2.19
N ARG A 20 12.93 8.31 -0.88
CA ARG A 20 14.09 8.78 -0.09
C ARG A 20 15.00 7.68 0.47
N ALA A 21 14.52 6.44 0.52
CA ALA A 21 15.27 5.34 1.12
C ALA A 21 16.52 4.93 0.33
N GLN A 22 16.48 5.06 -0.97
CA GLN A 22 17.48 4.51 -1.89
C GLN A 22 18.81 5.27 -1.88
N SER A 23 18.78 6.58 -2.02
CA SER A 23 20.01 7.39 -2.00
C SER A 23 20.67 7.44 -0.61
N THR A 24 19.90 7.17 0.45
CA THR A 24 20.39 7.18 1.83
C THR A 24 21.12 5.90 2.17
N MET A 25 20.66 4.73 1.71
CA MET A 25 21.33 3.44 2.00
C MET A 25 22.78 3.38 1.52
N MET A 26 23.05 3.86 0.30
CA MET A 26 24.41 3.85 -0.25
C MET A 26 25.40 4.78 0.46
N MET A 27 24.91 5.78 1.17
CA MET A 27 25.74 6.72 1.93
C MET A 27 25.86 6.36 3.41
N MET A 28 25.21 5.28 3.85
CA MET A 28 25.24 4.87 5.25
C MET A 28 26.58 4.21 5.59
N PRO A 29 27.28 4.64 6.66
CA PRO A 29 28.44 3.92 7.16
C PRO A 29 28.11 2.47 7.49
N GLU A 30 29.06 1.56 7.27
CA GLU A 30 28.89 0.14 7.58
C GLU A 30 28.46 -0.06 9.05
N GLY A 31 27.44 -0.89 9.26
CA GLY A 31 26.87 -1.15 10.58
C GLY A 31 25.91 -0.07 11.10
N SER A 32 25.68 1.02 10.35
CA SER A 32 24.76 2.06 10.75
C SER A 32 23.30 1.70 10.44
N LYS A 33 22.39 2.45 11.05
CA LYS A 33 20.94 2.33 10.84
C LYS A 33 20.29 3.69 10.99
N ASP A 34 19.24 3.92 10.20
CA ASP A 34 18.32 5.05 10.33
C ASP A 34 16.97 4.54 10.82
N LEU A 35 16.56 5.00 11.99
CA LEU A 35 15.31 4.57 12.61
C LEU A 35 14.37 5.76 12.81
N TYR A 36 13.11 5.52 12.51
CA TYR A 36 12.05 6.51 12.62
C TYR A 36 10.88 5.93 13.41
N VAL A 37 10.28 6.74 14.25
CA VAL A 37 9.03 6.43 14.94
C VAL A 37 8.05 7.57 14.74
N GLY A 38 6.77 7.26 14.75
CA GLY A 38 5.79 8.31 14.48
C GLY A 38 4.34 7.88 14.67
N VAL A 39 3.44 8.72 14.20
CA VAL A 39 2.01 8.45 14.16
C VAL A 39 1.45 8.89 12.81
N VAL A 40 0.57 8.07 12.26
CA VAL A 40 -0.21 8.40 11.06
C VAL A 40 -1.67 8.56 11.45
N LEU A 41 -2.25 9.67 11.04
CA LEU A 41 -3.69 9.90 11.05
C LEU A 41 -4.19 9.78 9.62
N ALA A 42 -5.22 8.98 9.38
CA ALA A 42 -5.77 8.82 8.04
C ALA A 42 -7.30 8.70 8.07
N ASP A 43 -7.95 9.34 7.10
CA ASP A 43 -9.36 9.11 6.79
C ASP A 43 -9.44 8.07 5.68
N VAL A 44 -9.86 6.86 6.02
CA VAL A 44 -9.86 5.70 5.12
C VAL A 44 -11.25 5.13 4.92
N ALA A 45 -11.50 4.51 3.78
CA ALA A 45 -12.69 3.70 3.58
C ALA A 45 -12.74 2.52 4.58
N ALA A 46 -13.90 2.18 5.07
CA ALA A 46 -14.07 1.08 6.03
C ALA A 46 -13.65 -0.29 5.45
N SER A 47 -13.84 -0.47 4.15
CA SER A 47 -13.30 -1.58 3.34
C SER A 47 -13.19 -1.12 1.90
N GLU A 48 -12.44 -1.84 1.07
CA GLU A 48 -12.32 -1.53 -0.35
C GLU A 48 -13.71 -1.54 -1.03
N GLY A 49 -14.01 -0.48 -1.76
CA GLY A 49 -15.32 -0.29 -2.41
C GLY A 49 -16.46 0.14 -1.48
N SER A 50 -16.19 0.40 -0.19
CA SER A 50 -17.20 0.90 0.76
C SER A 50 -17.42 2.40 0.65
N SER A 51 -18.66 2.84 0.87
CA SER A 51 -18.97 4.26 1.06
C SER A 51 -18.77 4.76 2.50
N ALA A 52 -18.68 3.84 3.47
CA ALA A 52 -18.42 4.19 4.86
C ALA A 52 -16.94 4.55 5.06
N ARG A 53 -16.71 5.61 5.84
CA ARG A 53 -15.35 6.10 6.14
C ARG A 53 -15.08 6.10 7.64
N ARG A 54 -13.79 6.13 7.99
CA ARG A 54 -13.36 6.24 9.38
C ARG A 54 -12.02 6.93 9.48
N LEU A 55 -11.85 7.69 10.55
CA LEU A 55 -10.56 8.21 10.97
C LEU A 55 -9.82 7.15 11.79
N VAL A 56 -8.57 6.90 11.43
CA VAL A 56 -7.67 5.99 12.13
C VAL A 56 -6.41 6.70 12.56
N ALA A 57 -5.88 6.33 13.73
CA ALA A 57 -4.57 6.74 14.20
C ALA A 57 -3.72 5.48 14.40
N VAL A 58 -2.56 5.43 13.75
CA VAL A 58 -1.69 4.25 13.76
C VAL A 58 -0.29 4.68 14.20
N PRO A 59 0.25 4.13 15.28
CA PRO A 59 1.66 4.29 15.60
C PRO A 59 2.51 3.61 14.53
N THR A 60 3.64 4.21 14.18
CA THR A 60 4.50 3.72 13.11
C THR A 60 5.94 3.62 13.57
N ALA A 61 6.65 2.66 13.02
CA ALA A 61 8.09 2.55 13.13
C ALA A 61 8.64 2.12 11.76
N SER A 62 9.73 2.72 11.35
CA SER A 62 10.44 2.34 10.13
C SER A 62 11.94 2.37 10.37
N GLY A 63 12.67 1.64 9.56
CA GLY A 63 14.13 1.58 9.67
C GLY A 63 14.77 1.17 8.38
N LEU A 64 15.99 1.68 8.19
CA LEU A 64 16.90 1.34 7.13
C LEU A 64 18.20 0.89 7.77
N TRP A 65 18.79 -0.18 7.27
CA TRP A 65 20.08 -0.71 7.73
C TRP A 65 21.07 -0.70 6.59
N SER A 66 22.33 -0.42 6.88
CA SER A 66 23.43 -0.36 5.90
C SER A 66 23.66 -1.67 5.14
N ASN A 67 23.12 -2.79 5.60
CA ASN A 67 23.17 -4.09 4.92
C ASN A 67 22.02 -4.31 3.91
N GLY A 68 21.28 -3.26 3.56
CA GLY A 68 20.18 -3.33 2.60
C GLY A 68 18.81 -3.71 3.19
N VAL A 69 18.75 -4.14 4.44
CA VAL A 69 17.45 -4.44 5.09
C VAL A 69 16.67 -3.15 5.31
N PHE A 70 15.40 -3.17 5.01
CA PHE A 70 14.48 -2.10 5.34
C PHE A 70 13.18 -2.62 5.95
N ALA A 71 12.62 -1.84 6.84
CA ALA A 71 11.28 -2.06 7.39
C ALA A 71 10.50 -0.74 7.36
N ARG A 72 9.26 -0.79 6.89
CA ARG A 72 8.34 0.35 6.83
C ARG A 72 6.92 -0.12 7.08
N ILE A 73 5.99 0.81 7.24
CA ILE A 73 4.57 0.45 7.40
C ILE A 73 4.14 -0.43 6.23
N GLY A 74 3.61 -1.60 6.56
CA GLY A 74 3.08 -2.55 5.58
C GLY A 74 4.12 -3.34 4.77
N ALA A 75 5.43 -3.16 5.00
CA ALA A 75 6.44 -3.91 4.26
C ALA A 75 7.76 -4.08 5.02
N VAL A 76 8.39 -5.23 4.79
CA VAL A 76 9.78 -5.51 5.16
C VAL A 76 10.46 -6.11 3.93
N GLY A 77 11.68 -5.70 3.65
CA GLY A 77 12.40 -6.20 2.49
C GLY A 77 13.91 -6.07 2.65
N TRP A 78 14.60 -6.49 1.63
CA TRP A 78 16.04 -6.38 1.53
C TRP A 78 16.42 -5.94 0.11
N ASP A 79 17.17 -4.86 0.03
CA ASP A 79 17.80 -4.42 -1.21
C ASP A 79 19.06 -5.25 -1.45
N ALA A 80 19.09 -5.97 -2.55
CA ALA A 80 20.14 -6.91 -2.93
C ALA A 80 21.18 -6.29 -3.86
N THR A 81 21.14 -4.97 -4.10
CA THR A 81 22.06 -4.29 -5.02
C THR A 81 22.73 -3.09 -4.38
N ASP A 82 23.96 -2.82 -4.82
CA ASP A 82 24.71 -1.59 -4.49
C ASP A 82 24.67 -0.58 -5.67
N ASP A 83 23.83 -0.80 -6.69
CA ASP A 83 23.71 0.10 -7.85
C ASP A 83 22.89 1.34 -7.46
N PRO A 84 23.44 2.58 -7.61
CA PRO A 84 22.73 3.80 -7.23
C PRO A 84 21.51 4.13 -8.12
N THR A 85 21.36 3.45 -9.24
CA THR A 85 20.29 3.71 -10.22
C THR A 85 19.16 2.71 -10.14
N MET A 86 19.34 1.59 -9.48
CA MET A 86 18.28 0.59 -9.29
C MET A 86 18.45 -0.15 -7.97
N ASP A 87 17.35 -0.57 -7.42
CA ASP A 87 17.25 -1.47 -6.28
C ASP A 87 16.26 -2.57 -6.59
N TYR A 88 16.58 -3.75 -6.13
CA TYR A 88 15.72 -4.91 -6.26
C TYR A 88 16.00 -5.90 -5.14
N GLY A 89 15.00 -6.70 -4.84
CA GLY A 89 15.16 -7.73 -3.84
C GLY A 89 13.85 -8.36 -3.40
N PRO A 90 13.91 -9.24 -2.41
CA PRO A 90 12.72 -9.83 -1.82
C PRO A 90 11.99 -8.81 -0.93
N ILE A 91 10.66 -8.93 -0.91
CA ILE A 91 9.78 -8.12 -0.08
C ILE A 91 8.65 -8.98 0.48
N VAL A 92 8.28 -8.69 1.71
CA VAL A 92 7.05 -9.17 2.33
C VAL A 92 6.20 -7.96 2.66
N THR A 93 4.99 -7.92 2.14
CA THR A 93 4.00 -6.90 2.49
C THR A 93 2.96 -7.48 3.43
N TYR A 94 2.45 -6.64 4.31
CA TYR A 94 1.40 -7.04 5.24
C TYR A 94 0.37 -5.94 5.39
N GLY A 95 -0.87 -6.34 5.60
CA GLY A 95 -1.99 -5.43 5.75
C GLY A 95 -3.12 -6.08 6.54
N ILE A 96 -4.16 -5.31 6.79
CA ILE A 96 -5.39 -5.83 7.39
C ILE A 96 -6.46 -5.81 6.32
N ARG A 97 -7.00 -6.97 5.99
CA ARG A 97 -8.10 -7.12 5.04
C ARG A 97 -9.38 -7.50 5.77
N SER A 98 -10.49 -6.96 5.30
CA SER A 98 -11.81 -7.43 5.71
C SER A 98 -12.14 -8.71 4.94
N LYS A 99 -12.28 -9.83 5.66
CA LYS A 99 -12.73 -11.10 5.11
C LYS A 99 -14.24 -11.21 5.26
N ARG A 100 -14.91 -11.70 4.23
CA ARG A 100 -16.33 -12.04 4.29
C ARG A 100 -16.45 -13.36 5.03
N SER A 101 -17.25 -13.41 6.10
CA SER A 101 -17.61 -14.65 6.79
C SER A 101 -18.88 -15.23 6.18
N ASP A 102 -18.95 -16.56 6.08
CA ASP A 102 -20.15 -17.28 5.65
C ASP A 102 -21.32 -17.10 6.63
N ASP A 103 -21.08 -16.59 7.84
CA ASP A 103 -22.05 -16.30 8.88
C ASP A 103 -22.46 -14.82 8.96
N ALA A 104 -22.60 -14.14 7.84
CA ALA A 104 -23.04 -12.74 7.74
C ALA A 104 -22.23 -11.73 8.58
N GLY A 105 -20.94 -11.99 8.79
CA GLY A 105 -20.00 -11.12 9.48
C GLY A 105 -18.82 -10.71 8.60
N HIS A 106 -18.20 -9.57 8.91
CA HIS A 106 -16.91 -9.20 8.35
C HIS A 106 -15.84 -9.43 9.43
N GLU A 107 -14.91 -10.34 9.16
CA GLU A 107 -13.75 -10.56 10.01
C GLU A 107 -12.53 -9.85 9.45
N SER A 108 -11.69 -9.32 10.34
CA SER A 108 -10.39 -8.77 9.95
C SER A 108 -9.38 -9.90 9.96
N SER A 109 -8.67 -10.07 8.86
CA SER A 109 -7.53 -10.97 8.80
C SER A 109 -6.27 -10.22 8.44
N LEU A 110 -5.16 -10.66 9.02
CA LEU A 110 -3.84 -10.24 8.56
C LEU A 110 -3.63 -10.83 7.16
N ASP A 111 -3.34 -9.94 6.22
CA ASP A 111 -3.05 -10.28 4.85
C ASP A 111 -1.54 -10.17 4.64
N ILE A 112 -0.90 -11.25 4.21
CA ILE A 112 0.54 -11.29 3.99
C ILE A 112 0.78 -11.70 2.54
N GLU A 113 1.60 -10.91 1.85
CA GLU A 113 2.03 -11.17 0.49
C GLU A 113 3.56 -11.21 0.45
N GLY A 114 4.13 -12.19 -0.22
CA GLY A 114 5.57 -12.31 -0.42
C GLY A 114 5.92 -12.20 -1.89
N GLY A 115 7.09 -11.64 -2.19
CA GLY A 115 7.51 -11.50 -3.58
C GLY A 115 8.81 -10.76 -3.76
N GLY A 116 8.93 -10.07 -4.87
CA GLY A 116 10.08 -9.24 -5.21
C GLY A 116 9.67 -7.85 -5.66
N PHE A 117 10.59 -6.93 -5.49
CA PHE A 117 10.48 -5.57 -6.02
C PHE A 117 11.65 -5.27 -6.95
N TRP A 118 11.42 -4.34 -7.86
CA TRP A 118 12.45 -3.73 -8.69
C TRP A 118 12.08 -2.28 -8.94
N ASN A 119 13.01 -1.37 -8.66
CA ASN A 119 12.88 0.05 -8.90
C ASN A 119 14.06 0.51 -9.75
N PHE A 120 13.81 1.50 -10.58
CA PHE A 120 14.80 2.10 -11.47
C PHE A 120 14.71 3.62 -11.41
N MET A 121 15.80 4.27 -11.04
CA MET A 121 15.92 5.73 -11.01
C MET A 121 16.32 6.22 -12.40
N PHE A 122 15.36 6.79 -13.14
CA PHE A 122 15.61 7.35 -14.46
C PHE A 122 16.32 8.71 -14.37
N THR A 123 15.88 9.55 -13.44
CA THR A 123 16.56 10.79 -13.04
C THR A 123 16.48 10.91 -11.52
N ARG A 124 17.07 11.97 -10.93
CA ARG A 124 16.94 12.23 -9.48
C ARG A 124 15.50 12.52 -9.05
N GLU A 125 14.69 12.97 -9.99
CA GLU A 125 13.30 13.35 -9.78
C GLU A 125 12.31 12.25 -10.19
N VAL A 126 12.73 11.31 -11.08
CA VAL A 126 11.84 10.30 -11.67
C VAL A 126 12.35 8.90 -11.41
N GLN A 127 11.52 8.10 -10.78
CA GLN A 127 11.76 6.68 -10.50
C GLN A 127 10.60 5.84 -11.03
N PHE A 128 10.90 4.67 -11.56
CA PHE A 128 9.92 3.63 -11.89
C PHE A 128 10.02 2.49 -10.89
N GLY A 129 8.88 2.00 -10.44
CA GLY A 129 8.80 0.90 -9.49
C GLY A 129 7.92 -0.24 -9.96
N SER A 130 8.28 -1.45 -9.60
CA SER A 130 7.45 -2.64 -9.78
C SER A 130 7.54 -3.57 -8.58
N GLN A 131 6.44 -4.28 -8.31
CA GLN A 131 6.39 -5.32 -7.29
C GLN A 131 5.58 -6.50 -7.83
N LEU A 132 6.14 -7.69 -7.78
CA LEU A 132 5.44 -8.93 -8.06
C LEU A 132 5.22 -9.65 -6.74
N LEU A 133 3.96 -9.80 -6.34
CA LEU A 133 3.56 -10.30 -5.03
C LEU A 133 2.64 -11.50 -5.18
N TYR A 134 2.81 -12.49 -4.31
CA TYR A 134 1.97 -13.66 -4.21
C TYR A 134 1.41 -13.79 -2.80
N GLY A 135 0.14 -14.04 -2.69
CA GLY A 135 -0.59 -14.11 -1.42
C GLY A 135 -1.88 -13.31 -1.48
N GLY A 136 -2.40 -12.91 -0.34
CA GLY A 136 -3.36 -11.82 -0.24
C GLY A 136 -4.77 -12.04 -0.77
N GLY A 137 -5.24 -13.26 -0.94
CA GLY A 137 -6.64 -13.52 -1.24
C GLY A 137 -7.48 -13.76 0.01
N ALA A 138 -8.74 -13.32 0.02
CA ALA A 138 -9.64 -13.51 1.17
C ALA A 138 -9.85 -14.99 1.51
N ASP A 139 -9.96 -15.85 0.51
CA ASP A 139 -10.15 -17.31 0.61
C ASP A 139 -9.13 -18.11 -0.23
N GLY A 140 -8.09 -17.45 -0.73
CA GLY A 140 -7.08 -18.08 -1.57
C GLY A 140 -5.92 -17.14 -1.86
N GLN A 141 -4.88 -17.70 -2.43
CA GLN A 141 -3.68 -16.99 -2.82
C GLN A 141 -3.77 -16.61 -4.30
N GLY A 142 -3.19 -15.48 -4.66
CA GLY A 142 -3.12 -15.04 -6.04
C GLY A 142 -1.92 -14.15 -6.29
N LEU A 143 -1.66 -13.87 -7.56
CA LEU A 143 -0.55 -13.07 -8.02
C LEU A 143 -1.00 -11.65 -8.32
N GLN A 144 -0.22 -10.68 -7.87
CA GLN A 144 -0.40 -9.27 -8.20
C GLN A 144 0.90 -8.68 -8.76
N LEU A 145 0.77 -7.86 -9.80
CA LEU A 145 1.84 -7.03 -10.33
C LEU A 145 1.43 -5.56 -10.12
N ARG A 146 2.20 -4.84 -9.30
CA ARG A 146 2.07 -3.41 -9.08
C ARG A 146 3.13 -2.68 -9.90
N LEU A 147 2.73 -1.70 -10.68
CA LEU A 147 3.62 -0.86 -11.49
C LEU A 147 3.32 0.59 -11.17
N GLY A 148 4.36 1.41 -11.04
CA GLY A 148 4.22 2.81 -10.74
C GLY A 148 5.43 3.64 -11.17
N ALA A 149 5.26 4.94 -11.06
CA ALA A 149 6.34 5.89 -11.22
C ALA A 149 6.20 6.96 -10.14
N ASP A 150 7.31 7.43 -9.60
CA ASP A 150 7.36 8.54 -8.66
C ASP A 150 8.03 9.73 -9.35
N VAL A 151 7.38 10.88 -9.28
CA VAL A 151 7.91 12.15 -9.79
C VAL A 151 7.99 13.13 -8.63
N SER A 152 9.20 13.44 -8.20
CA SER A 152 9.45 14.28 -7.02
C SER A 152 9.93 15.67 -7.41
N TYR A 153 9.30 16.68 -6.84
CA TYR A 153 9.65 18.09 -7.01
C TYR A 153 10.11 18.67 -5.69
N ARG A 154 11.29 19.26 -5.67
CA ARG A 154 11.74 20.03 -4.51
C ARG A 154 11.10 21.43 -4.54
N LEU A 155 10.33 21.79 -3.53
CA LEU A 155 9.63 23.07 -3.41
C LEU A 155 10.43 24.12 -2.61
N GLY A 156 11.58 23.72 -2.08
CA GLY A 156 12.44 24.58 -1.27
C GLY A 156 13.60 23.79 -0.65
N SER A 157 14.13 24.27 0.45
CA SER A 157 15.23 23.56 1.15
C SER A 157 14.71 22.40 2.01
N HIS A 158 13.46 22.45 2.47
CA HIS A 158 12.89 21.51 3.43
C HIS A 158 11.61 20.83 2.93
N ASP A 159 11.08 21.25 1.79
CA ASP A 159 9.81 20.77 1.27
C ASP A 159 9.97 20.03 -0.05
N SER A 160 9.23 18.96 -0.23
CA SER A 160 9.11 18.25 -1.51
C SER A 160 7.68 17.77 -1.74
N LEU A 161 7.29 17.74 -3.01
CA LEU A 161 6.04 17.18 -3.50
C LEU A 161 6.36 15.98 -4.38
N THR A 162 5.71 14.85 -4.13
CA THR A 162 5.83 13.64 -4.94
C THR A 162 4.47 13.27 -5.54
N LEU A 163 4.47 12.96 -6.81
CA LEU A 163 3.33 12.43 -7.55
C LEU A 163 3.63 10.99 -7.93
N SER A 164 2.77 10.06 -7.54
CA SER A 164 2.98 8.62 -7.72
C SER A 164 1.79 7.97 -8.44
N PRO A 165 1.70 8.09 -9.78
CA PRO A 165 0.74 7.32 -10.55
C PRO A 165 1.11 5.84 -10.59
N GLY A 166 0.10 4.96 -10.54
CA GLY A 166 0.34 3.53 -10.61
C GLY A 166 -0.87 2.71 -11.04
N VAL A 167 -0.60 1.44 -11.32
CA VAL A 167 -1.58 0.43 -11.72
C VAL A 167 -1.26 -0.90 -11.06
N THR A 168 -2.31 -1.58 -10.62
CA THR A 168 -2.21 -2.95 -10.11
C THR A 168 -2.94 -3.89 -11.04
N LEU A 169 -2.24 -4.92 -11.51
CA LEU A 169 -2.81 -6.06 -12.20
C LEU A 169 -2.91 -7.25 -11.22
N ALA A 170 -3.93 -8.07 -11.39
CA ALA A 170 -4.11 -9.28 -10.58
C ALA A 170 -4.52 -10.46 -11.44
N ASP A 171 -4.09 -11.66 -11.03
CA ASP A 171 -4.49 -12.89 -11.67
C ASP A 171 -5.95 -13.27 -11.35
N GLY A 172 -6.46 -14.29 -12.05
CA GLY A 172 -7.83 -14.75 -11.84
C GLY A 172 -8.07 -15.36 -10.46
N SER A 173 -7.05 -15.89 -9.80
CA SER A 173 -7.17 -16.45 -8.46
C SER A 173 -7.38 -15.35 -7.43
N PHE A 174 -6.54 -14.32 -7.46
CA PHE A 174 -6.70 -13.14 -6.62
C PHE A 174 -8.05 -12.45 -6.85
N MET A 175 -8.40 -12.24 -8.12
CA MET A 175 -9.63 -11.54 -8.49
C MET A 175 -10.89 -12.29 -8.02
N ARG A 176 -10.93 -13.61 -8.19
CA ARG A 176 -12.06 -14.43 -7.70
C ARG A 176 -12.15 -14.45 -6.18
N SER A 177 -11.04 -14.60 -5.48
CA SER A 177 -11.03 -14.65 -4.01
C SER A 177 -11.41 -13.30 -3.38
N THR A 178 -11.12 -12.18 -4.04
CA THR A 178 -11.36 -10.83 -3.50
C THR A 178 -12.70 -10.25 -3.95
N TYR A 179 -13.07 -10.43 -5.22
CA TYR A 179 -14.23 -9.77 -5.85
C TYR A 179 -15.27 -10.76 -6.38
N GLY A 180 -14.99 -12.06 -6.35
CA GLY A 180 -15.89 -13.11 -6.78
C GLY A 180 -17.02 -13.35 -5.78
N ILE A 181 -18.12 -13.92 -6.27
CA ILE A 181 -19.27 -14.38 -5.47
C ILE A 181 -19.64 -15.77 -5.97
N THR A 182 -19.44 -16.77 -5.14
CA THR A 182 -19.84 -18.14 -5.47
C THR A 182 -21.35 -18.29 -5.51
N ALA A 183 -21.85 -19.35 -6.15
CA ALA A 183 -23.31 -19.63 -6.19
C ALA A 183 -23.90 -19.85 -4.78
N ALA A 184 -23.11 -20.36 -3.82
CA ALA A 184 -23.53 -20.54 -2.44
C ALA A 184 -23.68 -19.18 -1.73
N GLN A 185 -22.65 -18.32 -1.83
CA GLN A 185 -22.68 -16.96 -1.28
C GLN A 185 -23.79 -16.11 -1.90
N ALA A 186 -24.00 -16.22 -3.21
CA ALA A 186 -25.06 -15.53 -3.94
C ALA A 186 -26.46 -15.81 -3.37
N LYS A 187 -26.73 -17.07 -2.98
CA LYS A 187 -27.99 -17.46 -2.36
C LYS A 187 -28.15 -16.92 -0.94
N LEU A 188 -27.08 -16.90 -0.16
CA LEU A 188 -27.10 -16.39 1.22
C LEU A 188 -27.29 -14.88 1.29
N ASP A 189 -26.61 -14.15 0.41
CA ASP A 189 -26.57 -12.69 0.42
C ASP A 189 -27.66 -12.03 -0.47
N GLY A 190 -28.38 -12.81 -1.27
CA GLY A 190 -29.39 -12.29 -2.20
C GLY A 190 -28.81 -11.45 -3.33
N VAL A 191 -27.53 -11.66 -3.69
CA VAL A 191 -26.83 -10.96 -4.78
C VAL A 191 -26.48 -11.95 -5.89
N PRO A 192 -26.30 -11.50 -7.15
CA PRO A 192 -25.92 -12.41 -8.24
C PRO A 192 -24.53 -13.01 -8.04
N ALA A 193 -24.35 -14.27 -8.44
CA ALA A 193 -23.02 -14.89 -8.52
C ALA A 193 -22.14 -14.11 -9.50
N TYR A 194 -20.86 -13.98 -9.18
CA TYR A 194 -19.92 -13.20 -9.98
C TYR A 194 -18.55 -13.89 -10.08
N ASP A 195 -18.10 -14.12 -11.31
CA ASP A 195 -16.79 -14.69 -11.61
C ASP A 195 -15.83 -13.59 -12.07
N ALA A 196 -15.07 -13.02 -11.13
CA ALA A 196 -14.10 -11.96 -11.40
C ALA A 196 -12.92 -12.51 -12.20
N LYS A 197 -12.58 -11.85 -13.31
CA LYS A 197 -11.52 -12.25 -14.26
C LYS A 197 -10.21 -11.53 -13.96
N ALA A 198 -9.10 -12.17 -14.34
CA ALA A 198 -7.76 -11.55 -14.32
C ALA A 198 -7.72 -10.25 -15.13
N GLY A 199 -6.86 -9.32 -14.74
CA GLY A 199 -6.65 -8.06 -15.45
C GLY A 199 -6.30 -6.91 -14.51
N VAL A 200 -6.55 -5.69 -14.98
CA VAL A 200 -6.34 -4.48 -14.17
C VAL A 200 -7.33 -4.48 -13.01
N ARG A 201 -6.78 -4.45 -11.79
CA ARG A 201 -7.54 -4.36 -10.55
C ARG A 201 -7.92 -2.91 -10.25
N ASN A 202 -6.91 -2.04 -10.19
CA ASN A 202 -7.10 -0.61 -9.94
C ASN A 202 -6.01 0.23 -10.61
N VAL A 203 -6.31 1.52 -10.75
CA VAL A 203 -5.33 2.58 -11.00
C VAL A 203 -5.34 3.52 -9.81
N HIS A 204 -4.21 4.16 -9.51
CA HIS A 204 -4.10 5.10 -8.40
C HIS A 204 -3.19 6.27 -8.75
N LEU A 205 -3.35 7.34 -8.01
CA LEU A 205 -2.47 8.50 -7.99
C LEU A 205 -2.31 8.93 -6.54
N ASP A 206 -1.10 8.85 -6.04
CA ASP A 206 -0.76 9.41 -4.73
C ASP A 206 -0.09 10.76 -4.92
N ILE A 207 -0.41 11.70 -4.05
CA ILE A 207 0.13 13.06 -4.02
C ILE A 207 0.58 13.31 -2.60
N ASP A 208 1.88 13.42 -2.40
CA ASP A 208 2.52 13.50 -1.09
C ASP A 208 3.36 14.76 -0.96
N TRP A 209 3.08 15.53 0.06
CA TRP A 209 3.91 16.64 0.48
C TRP A 209 4.68 16.26 1.74
N ASN A 210 6.00 16.32 1.65
CA ASN A 210 6.92 16.08 2.75
C ASN A 210 7.59 17.38 3.15
N SER A 211 7.60 17.66 4.46
CA SER A 211 8.21 18.85 5.04
C SER A 211 9.12 18.48 6.22
N GLU A 212 10.38 18.83 6.11
CA GLU A 212 11.37 18.68 7.19
C GLU A 212 11.22 19.82 8.19
N LEU A 213 10.41 19.63 9.24
CA LEU A 213 10.18 20.64 10.27
C LEU A 213 11.44 20.96 11.07
N SER A 214 12.33 19.98 11.22
CA SER A 214 13.64 20.09 11.84
C SER A 214 14.53 18.91 11.44
N THR A 215 15.76 18.88 11.91
CA THR A 215 16.68 17.74 11.70
C THR A 215 16.14 16.41 12.24
N LYS A 216 15.15 16.44 13.14
CA LYS A 216 14.56 15.26 13.78
C LYS A 216 13.08 15.03 13.47
N PHE A 217 12.37 16.03 13.04
CA PHE A 217 10.93 15.91 12.78
C PHE A 217 10.60 16.14 11.32
N THR A 218 9.84 15.20 10.75
CA THR A 218 9.29 15.28 9.40
C THR A 218 7.77 15.17 9.46
N LEU A 219 7.11 16.01 8.71
CA LEU A 219 5.67 15.99 8.47
C LEU A 219 5.42 15.53 7.04
N ASP A 220 4.67 14.46 6.89
CA ASP A 220 4.18 13.99 5.61
C ASP A 220 2.66 14.14 5.58
N THR A 221 2.13 14.70 4.52
CA THR A 221 0.70 14.80 4.31
C THR A 221 0.36 14.56 2.86
N GLY A 222 -0.74 13.90 2.61
CA GLY A 222 -1.07 13.59 1.22
C GLY A 222 -2.47 13.06 1.02
N VAL A 223 -2.75 12.81 -0.24
CA VAL A 223 -3.98 12.20 -0.73
C VAL A 223 -3.65 11.04 -1.65
N SER A 224 -4.28 9.91 -1.39
CA SER A 224 -4.28 8.74 -2.28
C SER A 224 -5.63 8.66 -2.98
N LEU A 225 -5.62 8.77 -4.29
CA LEU A 225 -6.79 8.62 -5.15
C LEU A 225 -6.70 7.27 -5.84
N SER A 226 -7.71 6.42 -5.69
CA SER A 226 -7.74 5.13 -6.38
C SER A 226 -9.07 4.88 -7.05
N ARG A 227 -9.02 4.12 -8.15
CA ARG A 227 -10.20 3.70 -8.90
C ARG A 227 -10.08 2.23 -9.26
N LEU A 228 -11.04 1.44 -8.81
CA LEU A 228 -11.19 0.06 -9.24
C LEU A 228 -11.51 0.00 -10.74
N ALA A 229 -10.91 -0.96 -11.42
CA ALA A 229 -11.00 -1.12 -12.87
C ALA A 229 -11.38 -2.57 -13.24
N GLY A 230 -11.59 -2.80 -14.54
CA GLY A 230 -11.85 -4.13 -15.08
C GLY A 230 -12.94 -4.89 -14.32
N SER A 231 -12.67 -6.15 -14.06
CA SER A 231 -13.61 -7.05 -13.38
C SER A 231 -13.83 -6.68 -11.91
N ALA A 232 -12.85 -6.07 -11.22
CA ALA A 232 -13.03 -5.60 -9.85
C ALA A 232 -14.13 -4.55 -9.74
N ALA A 233 -14.15 -3.57 -10.66
CA ALA A 233 -15.11 -2.48 -10.67
C ALA A 233 -16.57 -2.91 -10.96
N HIS A 234 -16.77 -4.11 -11.49
CA HIS A 234 -18.09 -4.65 -11.84
C HIS A 234 -18.63 -5.66 -10.84
N SER A 235 -17.86 -5.95 -9.78
CA SER A 235 -18.34 -6.86 -8.74
C SER A 235 -19.55 -6.27 -8.02
N PRO A 236 -20.60 -7.07 -7.76
CA PRO A 236 -21.75 -6.66 -6.97
C PRO A 236 -21.40 -6.30 -5.51
N LEU A 237 -20.20 -6.63 -5.06
CA LEU A 237 -19.69 -6.29 -3.72
C LEU A 237 -19.27 -4.82 -3.61
N ILE A 238 -19.05 -4.14 -4.73
CA ILE A 238 -18.44 -2.81 -4.78
C ILE A 238 -19.54 -1.75 -4.85
N ALA A 239 -19.70 -1.01 -3.77
CA ALA A 239 -20.62 0.12 -3.71
C ALA A 239 -20.06 1.38 -4.38
N ARG A 240 -18.73 1.58 -4.29
CA ARG A 240 -18.01 2.70 -4.91
C ARG A 240 -16.74 2.21 -5.59
N ARG A 241 -16.51 2.71 -6.81
CA ARG A 241 -15.30 2.39 -7.59
C ARG A 241 -14.13 3.31 -7.26
N ASP A 242 -14.46 4.53 -6.85
CA ASP A 242 -13.49 5.58 -6.55
C ASP A 242 -13.31 5.70 -5.04
N ASP A 243 -12.07 5.77 -4.59
CA ASP A 243 -11.71 6.07 -3.20
C ASP A 243 -10.69 7.20 -3.16
N ALA A 244 -10.77 7.98 -2.09
CA ALA A 244 -9.81 9.03 -1.78
C ALA A 244 -9.47 8.93 -0.30
N THR A 245 -8.21 8.68 0.02
CA THR A 245 -7.68 8.63 1.38
C THR A 245 -6.84 9.87 1.64
N LEU A 246 -7.13 10.57 2.73
CA LEU A 246 -6.29 11.66 3.23
C LEU A 246 -5.46 11.13 4.38
N PHE A 247 -4.19 11.52 4.45
CA PHE A 247 -3.34 11.16 5.57
C PHE A 247 -2.43 12.31 6.01
N LEU A 248 -2.03 12.23 7.27
CA LEU A 248 -1.02 13.09 7.88
C LEU A 248 -0.15 12.20 8.77
N ALA A 249 1.16 12.25 8.58
CA ALA A 249 2.12 11.51 9.38
C ALA A 249 3.14 12.47 9.99
N LEU A 250 3.37 12.33 11.29
CA LEU A 250 4.47 12.99 11.98
C LEU A 250 5.47 11.94 12.42
N THR A 251 6.71 12.05 11.96
CA THR A 251 7.79 11.12 12.24
C THR A 251 8.94 11.80 12.98
N TYR A 252 9.58 11.06 13.85
CA TYR A 252 10.76 11.45 14.62
C TYR A 252 11.93 10.54 14.26
N HIS A 253 13.08 11.11 13.91
CA HIS A 253 14.33 10.43 13.63
C HIS A 253 15.11 10.20 14.94
N LEU A 254 15.44 8.93 15.24
CA LEU A 254 16.06 8.47 16.49
C LEU A 254 17.59 8.70 16.52
#